data_e66d4c9768c0765be93a86a7c2452874
#
_entry.id   e66d4c9768c0765be93a86a7c2452874
#
_cell.length_a   1.000
_cell.length_b   1.000
_cell.length_c   1.000
_cell.angle_alpha   90.00
_cell.angle_beta   90.00
_cell.angle_gamma   90.00
#
_symmetry.space_group_name_H-M   'P 1'
#
loop_
_entity.id
_entity.type
_entity.pdbx_description
1 polymer ?
#
loop_
_entity_poly.entity_id
_entity_poly.type
_entity_poly.pdbx_seq_one_letter_code
_entity_poly.pdbx_strand_id
1 'polypeptide(L)'
;MEALVIEQVRKGLLQKRKSLIEWLRATPLGKKKVLLGPSTEKSVHARLDVIDDAISKADSRILGKCEVCHEVVETELLEVDYTACVCIEHLSEKERRQLESELELAQDVQKMLLPQEVPDIPGLEIAAYSRPAQIVGGDYFDFIDFSNGLHGLAIADVAGHGVSASLHMASIQALLRTLAPVNKSPAEVMRQVHKLFIHNIRFETFVTFFIGAFDSSTKTFTFSNAGHQPPLVLHKNTGQKESVEMLRPTGAAIGLVEEADFEEKAIELHEEDLLVLYTDGVTEAMNHNEEEYDDIRPLKKFYAKHKSLSSQEFIDLLIDDIQEFTG
;
A
#
# COMPACT_ATOMS: atom_id res chain seq x y z
N MET A 1 -16.51 18.62 3.19
CA MET A 1 -15.88 17.28 3.19
C MET A 1 -16.90 16.21 3.57
N GLU A 2 -17.55 16.31 4.70
CA GLU A 2 -18.54 15.34 5.23
C GLU A 2 -19.68 14.95 4.28
N ALA A 3 -20.31 15.92 3.61
CA ALA A 3 -21.40 15.65 2.67
C ALA A 3 -20.95 14.83 1.44
N LEU A 4 -19.68 14.95 1.05
CA LEU A 4 -19.12 14.23 -0.10
C LEU A 4 -18.89 12.75 0.26
N VAL A 5 -18.35 12.49 1.44
CA VAL A 5 -18.11 11.13 1.96
C VAL A 5 -19.44 10.37 2.13
N ILE A 6 -20.43 10.99 2.75
CA ILE A 6 -21.76 10.36 2.91
C ILE A 6 -22.41 10.05 1.56
N GLU A 7 -22.27 10.93 0.56
CA GLU A 7 -22.80 10.68 -0.78
C GLU A 7 -22.02 9.56 -1.51
N GLN A 8 -20.71 9.43 -1.29
CA GLN A 8 -19.92 8.32 -1.81
C GLN A 8 -20.33 6.99 -1.17
N VAL A 9 -20.45 6.96 0.16
CA VAL A 9 -20.96 5.78 0.88
C VAL A 9 -22.35 5.40 0.36
N ARG A 10 -23.25 6.37 0.22
CA ARG A 10 -24.59 6.16 -0.33
C ARG A 10 -24.59 5.55 -1.72
N LYS A 11 -23.77 6.07 -2.63
CA LYS A 11 -23.61 5.50 -4.00
C LYS A 11 -23.10 4.07 -3.95
N GLY A 12 -22.10 3.80 -3.11
CA GLY A 12 -21.57 2.46 -2.89
C GLY A 12 -22.63 1.47 -2.37
N LEU A 13 -23.47 1.91 -1.42
CA LEU A 13 -24.57 1.12 -0.87
C LEU A 13 -25.63 0.79 -1.95
N LEU A 14 -26.02 1.78 -2.76
CA LEU A 14 -26.95 1.58 -3.88
C LEU A 14 -26.41 0.57 -4.90
N GLN A 15 -25.12 0.64 -5.21
CA GLN A 15 -24.46 -0.31 -6.09
C GLN A 15 -24.43 -1.72 -5.50
N LYS A 16 -24.05 -1.88 -4.23
CA LYS A 16 -24.07 -3.16 -3.51
C LYS A 16 -25.46 -3.77 -3.48
N ARG A 17 -26.48 -2.97 -3.17
CA ARG A 17 -27.88 -3.36 -3.18
C ARG A 17 -28.30 -3.93 -4.54
N LYS A 18 -28.01 -3.17 -5.59
CA LYS A 18 -28.33 -3.58 -6.97
C LYS A 18 -27.66 -4.91 -7.34
N SER A 19 -26.36 -5.04 -7.07
CA SER A 19 -25.61 -6.27 -7.34
C SER A 19 -26.14 -7.48 -6.58
N LEU A 20 -26.51 -7.33 -5.31
CA LEU A 20 -27.09 -8.42 -4.51
C LEU A 20 -28.46 -8.84 -5.03
N ILE A 21 -29.34 -7.91 -5.44
CA ILE A 21 -30.63 -8.20 -6.01
C ILE A 21 -30.48 -8.90 -7.37
N GLU A 22 -29.58 -8.41 -8.23
CA GLU A 22 -29.29 -9.04 -9.52
C GLU A 22 -28.75 -10.46 -9.34
N TRP A 23 -27.83 -10.65 -8.38
CA TRP A 23 -27.30 -11.96 -8.04
C TRP A 23 -28.41 -12.92 -7.54
N LEU A 24 -29.28 -12.44 -6.65
CA LEU A 24 -30.41 -13.24 -6.16
C LEU A 24 -31.37 -13.68 -7.29
N ARG A 25 -31.58 -12.80 -8.28
CA ARG A 25 -32.47 -13.09 -9.43
C ARG A 25 -31.80 -14.01 -10.46
N ALA A 26 -30.54 -13.79 -10.75
CA ALA A 26 -29.81 -14.48 -11.82
C ALA A 26 -29.26 -15.85 -11.39
N THR A 27 -29.04 -16.10 -10.10
CA THR A 27 -28.36 -17.30 -9.62
C THR A 27 -29.38 -18.44 -9.34
N PRO A 28 -29.24 -19.60 -10.00
CA PRO A 28 -30.13 -20.76 -9.75
C PRO A 28 -29.99 -21.27 -8.31
N LEU A 29 -31.10 -21.83 -7.77
CA LEU A 29 -31.17 -22.33 -6.39
C LEU A 29 -30.05 -23.31 -6.01
N GLY A 30 -29.69 -24.22 -6.92
CA GLY A 30 -28.62 -25.19 -6.70
C GLY A 30 -27.24 -24.49 -6.52
N LYS A 31 -26.97 -23.47 -7.34
CA LYS A 31 -25.73 -22.69 -7.28
C LYS A 31 -25.69 -21.79 -6.05
N LYS A 32 -26.82 -21.22 -5.63
CA LYS A 32 -26.94 -20.48 -4.37
C LYS A 32 -26.60 -21.35 -3.17
N LYS A 33 -27.10 -22.59 -3.10
CA LYS A 33 -26.76 -23.52 -2.01
C LYS A 33 -25.26 -23.82 -1.92
N VAL A 34 -24.59 -23.96 -3.06
CA VAL A 34 -23.15 -24.20 -3.11
C VAL A 34 -22.37 -22.96 -2.63
N LEU A 35 -22.77 -21.77 -3.07
CA LEU A 35 -22.05 -20.52 -2.77
C LEU A 35 -22.32 -20.01 -1.34
N LEU A 36 -23.53 -20.22 -0.83
CA LEU A 36 -23.91 -19.78 0.52
C LEU A 36 -23.62 -20.83 1.60
N GLY A 37 -23.31 -22.07 1.21
CA GLY A 37 -23.13 -23.18 2.15
C GLY A 37 -24.37 -23.39 3.03
N PRO A 38 -24.21 -23.53 4.35
CA PRO A 38 -25.31 -23.62 5.31
C PRO A 38 -26.07 -22.28 5.46
N SER A 39 -25.51 -21.16 4.99
CA SER A 39 -26.19 -19.87 4.95
C SER A 39 -27.30 -19.91 3.91
N THR A 40 -28.47 -19.46 4.30
CA THR A 40 -29.66 -19.46 3.44
C THR A 40 -29.82 -18.14 2.71
N GLU A 41 -30.70 -18.08 1.69
CA GLU A 41 -31.13 -16.80 1.11
C GLU A 41 -31.58 -15.79 2.17
N LYS A 42 -32.05 -16.29 3.32
CA LYS A 42 -32.45 -15.46 4.46
C LYS A 42 -31.32 -14.56 4.98
N SER A 43 -30.08 -15.04 4.97
CA SER A 43 -28.92 -14.22 5.37
C SER A 43 -28.61 -13.12 4.35
N VAL A 44 -28.84 -13.39 3.05
CA VAL A 44 -28.69 -12.37 2.00
C VAL A 44 -29.79 -11.30 2.09
N HIS A 45 -31.02 -11.70 2.39
CA HIS A 45 -32.12 -10.77 2.63
C HIS A 45 -31.86 -9.92 3.88
N ALA A 46 -31.41 -10.51 4.98
CA ALA A 46 -31.02 -9.76 6.17
C ALA A 46 -29.92 -8.73 5.86
N ARG A 47 -28.96 -9.08 4.98
CA ARG A 47 -27.94 -8.12 4.53
C ARG A 47 -28.52 -7.00 3.65
N LEU A 48 -29.52 -7.30 2.82
CA LEU A 48 -30.25 -6.28 2.05
C LEU A 48 -31.01 -5.32 2.97
N ASP A 49 -31.65 -5.84 4.02
CA ASP A 49 -32.36 -5.02 5.01
C ASP A 49 -31.41 -4.02 5.71
N VAL A 50 -30.20 -4.47 6.07
CA VAL A 50 -29.16 -3.60 6.65
C VAL A 50 -28.71 -2.51 5.66
N ILE A 51 -28.53 -2.88 4.38
CA ILE A 51 -28.15 -1.91 3.33
C ILE A 51 -29.29 -0.90 3.11
N ASP A 52 -30.54 -1.35 3.08
CA ASP A 52 -31.72 -0.50 2.88
C ASP A 52 -31.91 0.48 4.06
N ASP A 53 -31.66 0.05 5.30
CA ASP A 53 -31.64 0.93 6.47
C ASP A 53 -30.54 1.98 6.37
N ALA A 54 -29.31 1.58 5.99
CA ALA A 54 -28.20 2.52 5.81
C ALA A 54 -28.49 3.55 4.69
N ILE A 55 -29.08 3.15 3.57
CA ILE A 55 -29.50 4.06 2.49
C ILE A 55 -30.56 5.05 3.03
N SER A 56 -31.54 4.57 3.76
CA SER A 56 -32.58 5.42 4.37
C SER A 56 -31.98 6.44 5.34
N LYS A 57 -31.00 6.03 6.15
CA LYS A 57 -30.24 6.91 7.03
C LYS A 57 -29.44 7.95 6.26
N ALA A 58 -28.83 7.56 5.12
CA ALA A 58 -28.14 8.51 4.24
C ALA A 58 -29.07 9.54 3.63
N ASP A 59 -30.25 9.10 3.12
CA ASP A 59 -31.27 9.97 2.55
C ASP A 59 -31.82 10.95 3.60
N SER A 60 -31.91 10.53 4.85
CA SER A 60 -32.35 11.34 5.99
C SER A 60 -31.23 12.20 6.60
N ARG A 61 -30.01 12.13 6.08
CA ARG A 61 -28.79 12.81 6.57
C ARG A 61 -28.43 12.49 8.03
N ILE A 62 -28.75 11.29 8.48
CA ILE A 62 -28.40 10.78 9.81
C ILE A 62 -27.38 9.65 9.76
N LEU A 63 -27.04 9.14 8.55
CA LEU A 63 -25.97 8.18 8.39
C LEU A 63 -24.65 8.80 8.87
N GLY A 64 -23.89 8.03 9.64
CA GLY A 64 -22.62 8.48 10.19
C GLY A 64 -22.73 9.52 11.30
N LYS A 65 -23.91 9.69 11.92
CA LYS A 65 -24.07 10.47 13.14
C LYS A 65 -24.05 9.57 14.36
N CYS A 66 -23.28 9.97 15.35
CA CYS A 66 -23.21 9.27 16.62
C CYS A 66 -24.54 9.38 17.38
N GLU A 67 -25.07 8.26 17.84
CA GLU A 67 -26.31 8.20 18.60
C GLU A 67 -26.17 8.84 20.00
N VAL A 68 -24.95 9.03 20.48
CA VAL A 68 -24.67 9.58 21.83
C VAL A 68 -24.43 11.08 21.79
N CYS A 69 -23.49 11.57 20.97
CA CYS A 69 -23.15 12.99 20.89
C CYS A 69 -23.80 13.74 19.72
N HIS A 70 -24.40 13.02 18.77
CA HIS A 70 -24.97 13.54 17.52
C HIS A 70 -23.99 14.24 16.57
N GLU A 71 -22.69 14.16 16.88
CA GLU A 71 -21.60 14.56 15.98
C GLU A 71 -21.39 13.50 14.88
N VAL A 72 -20.59 13.85 13.89
CA VAL A 72 -20.25 12.90 12.82
C VAL A 72 -19.26 11.88 13.36
N VAL A 73 -19.55 10.60 13.11
CA VAL A 73 -18.64 9.49 13.42
C VAL A 73 -17.39 9.62 12.56
N GLU A 74 -16.26 9.23 13.08
CA GLU A 74 -14.97 9.29 12.40
C GLU A 74 -15.03 8.65 11.01
N THR A 75 -14.52 9.35 10.00
CA THR A 75 -14.60 8.94 8.59
C THR A 75 -13.98 7.54 8.39
N GLU A 76 -12.87 7.29 9.07
CA GLU A 76 -12.13 6.03 9.03
C GLU A 76 -12.99 4.86 9.54
N LEU A 77 -13.79 5.10 10.56
CA LEU A 77 -14.71 4.09 11.08
C LEU A 77 -15.86 3.82 10.10
N LEU A 78 -16.39 4.86 9.43
CA LEU A 78 -17.44 4.71 8.41
C LEU A 78 -16.95 4.01 7.15
N GLU A 79 -15.67 4.13 6.80
CA GLU A 79 -15.07 3.41 5.69
C GLU A 79 -14.96 1.90 5.96
N VAL A 80 -14.66 1.53 7.20
CA VAL A 80 -14.59 0.14 7.65
C VAL A 80 -16.00 -0.43 7.89
N ASP A 81 -16.84 0.31 8.63
CA ASP A 81 -18.21 -0.07 8.92
C ASP A 81 -19.19 1.08 8.66
N TYR A 82 -19.79 1.08 7.46
CA TYR A 82 -20.81 2.06 7.07
C TYR A 82 -22.10 2.02 7.95
N THR A 83 -22.22 1.05 8.86
CA THR A 83 -23.32 0.97 9.83
C THR A 83 -22.95 1.57 11.18
N ALA A 84 -21.69 2.05 11.35
CA ALA A 84 -21.25 2.68 12.58
C ALA A 84 -22.14 3.87 12.92
N CYS A 85 -22.66 3.86 14.12
CA CYS A 85 -23.57 4.88 14.66
C CYS A 85 -23.11 5.41 16.01
N VAL A 86 -21.89 5.10 16.42
CA VAL A 86 -21.28 5.54 17.68
C VAL A 86 -19.82 5.89 17.41
N CYS A 87 -19.36 7.07 17.85
CA CYS A 87 -17.96 7.46 17.79
C CYS A 87 -17.07 6.51 18.61
N ILE A 88 -15.81 6.40 18.26
CA ILE A 88 -14.84 5.56 19.00
C ILE A 88 -14.83 5.92 20.49
N GLU A 89 -14.92 7.19 20.82
CA GLU A 89 -14.97 7.67 22.22
C GLU A 89 -16.21 7.21 22.99
N HIS A 90 -17.31 6.91 22.30
CA HIS A 90 -18.59 6.51 22.89
C HIS A 90 -18.86 5.00 22.81
N LEU A 91 -17.93 4.23 22.23
CA LEU A 91 -18.00 2.78 22.27
C LEU A 91 -17.95 2.29 23.73
N SER A 92 -18.72 1.26 24.03
CA SER A 92 -18.58 0.59 25.32
C SER A 92 -17.16 0.04 25.47
N GLU A 93 -16.70 -0.10 26.70
CA GLU A 93 -15.35 -0.64 26.96
C GLU A 93 -15.15 -2.04 26.33
N LYS A 94 -16.19 -2.84 26.24
CA LYS A 94 -16.16 -4.15 25.60
C LYS A 94 -15.98 -4.03 24.08
N GLU A 95 -16.70 -3.14 23.43
CA GLU A 95 -16.62 -2.94 21.98
C GLU A 95 -15.27 -2.34 21.59
N ARG A 96 -14.77 -1.38 22.35
CA ARG A 96 -13.44 -0.80 22.15
C ARG A 96 -12.34 -1.85 22.26
N ARG A 97 -12.35 -2.69 23.30
CA ARG A 97 -11.37 -3.78 23.46
C ARG A 97 -11.45 -4.81 22.33
N GLN A 98 -12.67 -5.09 21.85
CA GLN A 98 -12.83 -5.99 20.72
C GLN A 98 -12.22 -5.40 19.45
N LEU A 99 -12.49 -4.13 19.14
CA LEU A 99 -11.93 -3.42 18.00
C LEU A 99 -10.39 -3.34 18.08
N GLU A 100 -9.85 -2.97 19.24
CA GLU A 100 -8.42 -2.95 19.51
C GLU A 100 -7.79 -4.32 19.24
N SER A 101 -8.38 -5.40 19.72
CA SER A 101 -7.88 -6.77 19.51
C SER A 101 -7.93 -7.19 18.03
N GLU A 102 -8.96 -6.80 17.28
CA GLU A 102 -9.07 -7.09 15.85
C GLU A 102 -8.02 -6.31 15.04
N LEU A 103 -7.76 -5.07 15.41
CA LEU A 103 -6.72 -4.23 14.78
C LEU A 103 -5.30 -4.73 15.10
N GLU A 104 -5.03 -5.15 16.34
CA GLU A 104 -3.77 -5.78 16.73
C GLU A 104 -3.51 -7.07 15.92
N LEU A 105 -4.54 -7.91 15.77
CA LEU A 105 -4.44 -9.11 14.94
C LEU A 105 -4.16 -8.76 13.46
N ALA A 106 -4.82 -7.75 12.92
CA ALA A 106 -4.57 -7.29 11.54
C ALA A 106 -3.13 -6.78 11.38
N GLN A 107 -2.59 -6.06 12.37
CA GLN A 107 -1.20 -5.60 12.39
C GLN A 107 -0.22 -6.79 12.40
N ASP A 108 -0.47 -7.79 13.24
CA ASP A 108 0.40 -8.97 13.32
C ASP A 108 0.39 -9.76 12.00
N VAL A 109 -0.78 -9.91 11.37
CA VAL A 109 -0.88 -10.53 10.04
C VAL A 109 -0.10 -9.71 9.01
N GLN A 110 -0.25 -8.38 9.00
CA GLN A 110 0.48 -7.52 8.06
C GLN A 110 2.00 -7.61 8.26
N LYS A 111 2.48 -7.60 9.51
CA LYS A 111 3.90 -7.80 9.80
C LYS A 111 4.44 -9.10 9.22
N MET A 112 3.66 -10.20 9.29
CA MET A 112 4.06 -11.49 8.71
C MET A 112 4.09 -11.49 7.17
N LEU A 113 3.39 -10.58 6.52
CA LEU A 113 3.42 -10.43 5.05
C LEU A 113 4.69 -9.72 4.56
N LEU A 114 5.32 -8.91 5.40
CA LEU A 114 6.59 -8.25 5.09
C LEU A 114 7.77 -9.21 5.28
N PRO A 115 8.92 -8.97 4.64
CA PRO A 115 10.13 -9.74 4.85
C PRO A 115 10.54 -9.75 6.32
N GLN A 116 10.78 -10.93 6.88
CA GLN A 116 11.24 -11.10 8.26
C GLN A 116 12.76 -11.07 8.36
N GLU A 117 13.45 -11.33 7.26
CA GLU A 117 14.90 -11.35 7.15
C GLU A 117 15.33 -10.67 5.85
N VAL A 118 16.47 -10.02 5.89
CA VAL A 118 17.13 -9.46 4.72
C VAL A 118 17.96 -10.54 4.06
N PRO A 119 17.81 -10.80 2.76
CA PRO A 119 18.57 -11.84 2.07
C PRO A 119 20.06 -11.47 1.93
N ASP A 120 20.91 -12.48 2.01
CA ASP A 120 22.32 -12.34 1.66
C ASP A 120 22.48 -12.46 0.13
N ILE A 121 22.63 -11.31 -0.54
CA ILE A 121 22.79 -11.23 -1.99
C ILE A 121 24.25 -10.89 -2.31
N PRO A 122 24.97 -11.76 -3.05
CA PRO A 122 26.37 -11.53 -3.36
C PRO A 122 26.63 -10.17 -4.04
N GLY A 123 27.40 -9.34 -3.38
CA GLY A 123 27.76 -8.00 -3.87
C GLY A 123 26.80 -6.88 -3.49
N LEU A 124 25.78 -7.16 -2.66
CA LEU A 124 24.92 -6.15 -2.06
C LEU A 124 24.99 -6.25 -0.54
N GLU A 125 25.07 -5.11 0.11
CA GLU A 125 24.76 -4.95 1.52
C GLU A 125 23.37 -4.28 1.61
N ILE A 126 22.44 -4.91 2.29
CA ILE A 126 21.03 -4.48 2.29
C ILE A 126 20.58 -4.21 3.71
N ALA A 127 19.85 -3.13 3.90
CA ALA A 127 19.08 -2.85 5.11
C ALA A 127 17.68 -2.40 4.72
N ALA A 128 16.70 -2.68 5.56
CA ALA A 128 15.31 -2.30 5.34
C ALA A 128 14.65 -1.87 6.65
N TYR A 129 13.76 -0.91 6.55
CA TYR A 129 12.96 -0.44 7.67
C TYR A 129 11.55 -0.13 7.18
N SER A 130 10.55 -0.52 7.95
CA SER A 130 9.15 -0.16 7.72
C SER A 130 8.45 0.08 9.04
N ARG A 131 7.73 1.19 9.10
CA ARG A 131 6.88 1.54 10.24
C ARG A 131 5.61 2.20 9.71
N PRO A 132 4.46 1.55 9.81
CA PRO A 132 3.21 2.16 9.39
C PRO A 132 2.88 3.38 10.27
N ALA A 133 2.31 4.42 9.67
CA ALA A 133 1.88 5.63 10.39
C ALA A 133 0.69 5.34 11.33
N GLN A 134 -0.14 4.36 10.97
CA GLN A 134 -1.26 3.85 11.78
C GLN A 134 -0.99 2.40 12.21
N ILE A 135 -2.01 1.72 12.73
CA ILE A 135 -1.90 0.32 13.17
C ILE A 135 -1.52 -0.59 12.00
N VAL A 136 -2.11 -0.33 10.81
CA VAL A 136 -1.79 -0.97 9.53
C VAL A 136 -1.61 0.07 8.45
N GLY A 137 -0.85 -0.24 7.38
CA GLY A 137 -0.49 0.71 6.33
C GLY A 137 -0.61 0.14 4.91
N GLY A 138 -0.48 1.03 3.91
CA GLY A 138 -0.43 0.71 2.49
C GLY A 138 0.96 0.34 1.98
N ASP A 139 2.00 0.73 2.70
CA ASP A 139 3.39 0.52 2.33
C ASP A 139 3.77 -0.96 2.31
N TYR A 140 4.54 -1.33 1.31
CA TYR A 140 5.05 -2.68 1.10
C TYR A 140 6.46 -2.66 0.54
N PHE A 141 7.31 -3.54 1.03
CA PHE A 141 8.57 -3.89 0.38
C PHE A 141 8.79 -5.39 0.44
N ASP A 142 9.57 -5.93 -0.51
CA ASP A 142 9.91 -7.35 -0.52
C ASP A 142 11.21 -7.65 -1.25
N PHE A 143 11.74 -8.83 -0.96
CA PHE A 143 12.86 -9.45 -1.65
C PHE A 143 12.38 -10.75 -2.29
N ILE A 144 12.63 -10.92 -3.58
CA ILE A 144 12.12 -12.03 -4.38
C ILE A 144 13.14 -12.45 -5.42
N ASP A 145 13.14 -13.72 -5.79
CA ASP A 145 13.98 -14.20 -6.87
C ASP A 145 13.16 -14.35 -8.15
N PHE A 146 13.73 -13.91 -9.26
CA PHE A 146 13.18 -14.15 -10.60
C PHE A 146 13.55 -15.53 -11.13
N SER A 147 12.78 -16.02 -12.11
CA SER A 147 12.99 -17.36 -12.71
C SER A 147 14.37 -17.59 -13.35
N ASN A 148 15.08 -16.51 -13.67
CA ASN A 148 16.43 -16.52 -14.24
C ASN A 148 17.56 -16.39 -13.21
N GLY A 149 17.24 -16.46 -11.90
CA GLY A 149 18.20 -16.37 -10.81
C GLY A 149 18.66 -14.95 -10.49
N LEU A 150 17.99 -13.93 -11.01
CA LEU A 150 18.20 -12.53 -10.60
C LEU A 150 17.51 -12.27 -9.27
N HIS A 151 18.14 -11.45 -8.43
CA HIS A 151 17.61 -11.06 -7.13
C HIS A 151 16.73 -9.82 -7.25
N GLY A 152 15.47 -9.93 -6.87
CA GLY A 152 14.50 -8.86 -6.96
C GLY A 152 14.37 -8.05 -5.69
N LEU A 153 14.18 -6.73 -5.87
CA LEU A 153 13.81 -5.77 -4.84
C LEU A 153 12.50 -5.10 -5.27
N ALA A 154 11.55 -4.98 -4.36
CA ALA A 154 10.27 -4.34 -4.63
C ALA A 154 9.88 -3.38 -3.51
N ILE A 155 9.27 -2.25 -3.88
CA ILE A 155 8.63 -1.32 -2.96
C ILE A 155 7.35 -0.78 -3.59
N ALA A 156 6.30 -0.67 -2.81
CA ALA A 156 5.01 -0.17 -3.26
C ALA A 156 4.34 0.65 -2.16
N ASP A 157 3.47 1.55 -2.58
CA ASP A 157 2.60 2.29 -1.69
C ASP A 157 1.19 2.36 -2.30
N VAL A 158 0.22 1.97 -1.50
CA VAL A 158 -1.20 1.94 -1.87
C VAL A 158 -1.85 3.26 -1.49
N ALA A 159 -2.41 3.96 -2.48
CA ALA A 159 -3.15 5.19 -2.24
C ALA A 159 -4.26 5.00 -1.20
N GLY A 160 -4.23 5.84 -0.17
CA GLY A 160 -5.10 5.75 1.01
C GLY A 160 -4.38 5.19 2.23
N HIS A 161 -5.12 4.97 3.31
CA HIS A 161 -4.54 4.55 4.59
C HIS A 161 -5.41 3.49 5.29
N GLY A 162 -4.89 2.92 6.37
CA GLY A 162 -5.62 2.02 7.25
C GLY A 162 -5.91 0.64 6.61
N VAL A 163 -7.02 0.03 7.04
CA VAL A 163 -7.36 -1.36 6.71
C VAL A 163 -7.58 -1.58 5.21
N SER A 164 -8.20 -0.61 4.51
CA SER A 164 -8.43 -0.73 3.06
C SER A 164 -7.12 -0.81 2.28
N ALA A 165 -6.19 0.09 2.57
CA ALA A 165 -4.87 0.10 1.93
C ALA A 165 -4.08 -1.18 2.26
N SER A 166 -4.14 -1.66 3.51
CA SER A 166 -3.45 -2.88 3.93
C SER A 166 -3.94 -4.14 3.21
N LEU A 167 -5.25 -4.24 2.89
CA LEU A 167 -5.80 -5.35 2.11
C LEU A 167 -5.32 -5.33 0.65
N HIS A 168 -5.21 -4.14 0.06
CA HIS A 168 -4.63 -3.99 -1.29
C HIS A 168 -3.13 -4.29 -1.28
N MET A 169 -2.40 -3.86 -0.26
CA MET A 169 -0.99 -4.22 -0.05
C MET A 169 -0.81 -5.75 -0.02
N ALA A 170 -1.63 -6.46 0.78
CA ALA A 170 -1.59 -7.91 0.85
C ALA A 170 -1.87 -8.57 -0.51
N SER A 171 -2.75 -7.97 -1.33
CA SER A 171 -3.04 -8.43 -2.69
C SER A 171 -1.82 -8.25 -3.61
N ILE A 172 -1.14 -7.11 -3.55
CA ILE A 172 0.11 -6.84 -4.30
C ILE A 172 1.19 -7.86 -3.89
N GLN A 173 1.37 -8.09 -2.60
CA GLN A 173 2.33 -9.07 -2.06
C GLN A 173 2.07 -10.46 -2.65
N ALA A 174 0.83 -10.95 -2.59
CA ALA A 174 0.47 -12.27 -3.11
C ALA A 174 0.72 -12.39 -4.62
N LEU A 175 0.36 -11.35 -5.39
CA LEU A 175 0.61 -11.30 -6.83
C LEU A 175 2.11 -11.30 -7.14
N LEU A 176 2.89 -10.47 -6.46
CA LEU A 176 4.31 -10.36 -6.66
C LEU A 176 5.04 -11.68 -6.37
N ARG A 177 4.79 -12.28 -5.21
CA ARG A 177 5.40 -13.57 -4.83
C ARG A 177 4.99 -14.74 -5.72
N THR A 178 3.84 -14.62 -6.40
CA THR A 178 3.39 -15.63 -7.37
C THR A 178 4.01 -15.42 -8.75
N LEU A 179 4.12 -14.17 -9.20
CA LEU A 179 4.49 -13.83 -10.57
C LEU A 179 6.00 -13.71 -10.78
N ALA A 180 6.74 -13.12 -9.85
CA ALA A 180 8.17 -12.88 -10.03
C ALA A 180 8.97 -14.19 -10.21
N PRO A 181 8.75 -15.28 -9.44
CA PRO A 181 9.51 -16.52 -9.62
C PRO A 181 9.28 -17.24 -10.96
N VAL A 182 8.26 -16.89 -11.71
CA VAL A 182 7.95 -17.49 -13.03
C VAL A 182 8.25 -16.56 -14.19
N ASN A 183 8.60 -15.31 -13.93
CA ASN A 183 8.95 -14.29 -14.91
C ASN A 183 10.46 -13.98 -14.88
N LYS A 184 10.96 -13.30 -15.90
CA LYS A 184 12.38 -12.95 -16.08
C LYS A 184 12.63 -11.44 -16.09
N SER A 185 11.57 -10.65 -16.15
CA SER A 185 11.61 -9.21 -16.41
C SER A 185 10.75 -8.46 -15.41
N PRO A 186 11.26 -7.39 -14.76
CA PRO A 186 10.48 -6.49 -13.93
C PRO A 186 9.24 -5.91 -14.64
N ALA A 187 9.38 -5.49 -15.90
CA ALA A 187 8.26 -4.91 -16.65
C ALA A 187 7.18 -5.96 -16.95
N GLU A 188 7.54 -7.22 -17.17
CA GLU A 188 6.56 -8.28 -17.39
C GLU A 188 5.77 -8.59 -16.11
N VAL A 189 6.45 -8.66 -14.97
CA VAL A 189 5.78 -8.78 -13.66
C VAL A 189 4.83 -7.60 -13.44
N MET A 190 5.27 -6.38 -13.70
CA MET A 190 4.48 -5.16 -13.56
C MET A 190 3.19 -5.20 -14.40
N ARG A 191 3.30 -5.61 -15.69
CA ARG A 191 2.12 -5.76 -16.58
C ARG A 191 1.13 -6.79 -16.06
N GLN A 192 1.61 -7.93 -15.57
CA GLN A 192 0.75 -8.98 -15.04
C GLN A 192 0.10 -8.57 -13.73
N VAL A 193 0.83 -7.93 -12.82
CA VAL A 193 0.28 -7.35 -11.58
C VAL A 193 -0.81 -6.35 -11.93
N HIS A 194 -0.55 -5.39 -12.81
CA HIS A 194 -1.55 -4.40 -13.23
C HIS A 194 -2.82 -5.06 -13.78
N LYS A 195 -2.66 -6.00 -14.73
CA LYS A 195 -3.78 -6.69 -15.35
C LYS A 195 -4.66 -7.45 -14.35
N LEU A 196 -4.07 -8.06 -13.34
CA LEU A 196 -4.81 -8.82 -12.33
C LEU A 196 -5.41 -7.90 -11.26
N PHE A 197 -4.70 -6.85 -10.90
CA PHE A 197 -5.09 -5.95 -9.83
C PHE A 197 -6.25 -5.03 -10.26
N ILE A 198 -6.26 -4.52 -11.50
CA ILE A 198 -7.25 -3.56 -11.98
C ILE A 198 -8.69 -4.09 -11.93
N HIS A 199 -8.89 -5.41 -12.01
CA HIS A 199 -10.21 -6.00 -11.88
C HIS A 199 -10.75 -6.03 -10.45
N ASN A 200 -9.89 -5.82 -9.46
CA ASN A 200 -10.21 -5.93 -8.04
C ASN A 200 -10.31 -4.58 -7.32
N ILE A 201 -9.93 -3.49 -7.99
CA ILE A 201 -9.96 -2.14 -7.42
C ILE A 201 -11.19 -1.36 -7.86
N ARG A 202 -11.61 -0.42 -6.99
CA ARG A 202 -12.59 0.61 -7.31
C ARG A 202 -11.87 1.85 -7.83
N PHE A 203 -12.56 2.69 -8.56
CA PHE A 203 -12.09 3.84 -9.34
C PHE A 203 -11.21 4.88 -8.59
N GLU A 204 -10.98 4.74 -7.30
CA GLU A 204 -10.24 5.73 -6.49
C GLU A 204 -8.96 5.18 -5.86
N THR A 205 -8.66 3.89 -6.04
CA THR A 205 -7.45 3.28 -5.46
C THR A 205 -6.45 2.96 -6.56
N PHE A 206 -5.23 3.39 -6.39
CA PHE A 206 -4.09 3.02 -7.23
C PHE A 206 -2.91 2.63 -6.34
N VAL A 207 -1.90 2.02 -6.92
CA VAL A 207 -0.68 1.63 -6.22
C VAL A 207 0.51 2.18 -6.98
N THR A 208 1.34 2.94 -6.30
CA THR A 208 2.67 3.25 -6.81
C THR A 208 3.57 2.06 -6.57
N PHE A 209 4.30 1.59 -7.58
CA PHE A 209 5.03 0.34 -7.47
C PHE A 209 6.36 0.39 -8.22
N PHE A 210 7.43 0.07 -7.53
CA PHE A 210 8.76 -0.10 -8.09
C PHE A 210 9.21 -1.54 -7.92
N ILE A 211 9.76 -2.14 -8.97
CA ILE A 211 10.37 -3.46 -8.93
C ILE A 211 11.67 -3.45 -9.72
N GLY A 212 12.73 -3.98 -9.15
CA GLY A 212 14.02 -4.13 -9.80
C GLY A 212 14.59 -5.53 -9.64
N ALA A 213 15.46 -5.91 -10.55
CA ALA A 213 16.16 -7.20 -10.58
C ALA A 213 17.66 -6.95 -10.70
N PHE A 214 18.43 -7.46 -9.76
CA PHE A 214 19.89 -7.35 -9.71
C PHE A 214 20.55 -8.62 -10.20
N ASP A 215 21.49 -8.45 -11.14
CA ASP A 215 22.40 -9.50 -11.60
C ASP A 215 23.75 -9.31 -10.90
N SER A 216 24.05 -10.19 -9.94
CA SER A 216 25.30 -10.15 -9.19
C SER A 216 26.55 -10.42 -10.04
N SER A 217 26.41 -11.07 -11.20
CA SER A 217 27.51 -11.39 -12.11
C SER A 217 27.91 -10.21 -12.99
N THR A 218 26.95 -9.43 -13.47
CA THR A 218 27.18 -8.27 -14.34
C THR A 218 27.09 -6.93 -13.61
N LYS A 219 26.65 -6.93 -12.32
CA LYS A 219 26.35 -5.73 -11.55
C LYS A 219 25.28 -4.84 -12.17
N THR A 220 24.44 -5.42 -13.01
CA THR A 220 23.34 -4.71 -13.68
C THR A 220 22.09 -4.76 -12.82
N PHE A 221 21.46 -3.62 -12.63
CA PHE A 221 20.16 -3.48 -11.98
C PHE A 221 19.13 -3.04 -13.01
N THR A 222 18.22 -3.95 -13.36
CA THR A 222 17.11 -3.69 -14.29
C THR A 222 15.85 -3.41 -13.51
N PHE A 223 15.10 -2.35 -13.84
CA PHE A 223 13.94 -1.94 -13.07
C PHE A 223 12.76 -1.49 -13.93
N SER A 224 11.56 -1.56 -13.37
CA SER A 224 10.34 -0.90 -13.83
C SER A 224 9.72 -0.12 -12.69
N ASN A 225 9.25 1.09 -12.98
CA ASN A 225 8.68 2.01 -11.98
C ASN A 225 7.29 2.48 -12.44
N ALA A 226 6.26 2.02 -11.76
CA ALA A 226 4.86 2.37 -11.98
C ALA A 226 4.44 3.55 -11.08
N GLY A 227 4.90 4.75 -11.41
CA GLY A 227 4.52 5.98 -10.71
C GLY A 227 5.02 6.10 -9.26
N HIS A 228 5.94 5.23 -8.81
CA HIS A 228 6.49 5.29 -7.47
C HIS A 228 7.54 6.40 -7.33
N GLN A 229 7.74 6.88 -6.11
CA GLN A 229 8.81 7.81 -5.76
C GLN A 229 10.14 7.32 -6.37
N PRO A 230 10.84 8.16 -7.18
CA PRO A 230 12.02 7.69 -7.89
C PRO A 230 13.12 7.28 -6.91
N PRO A 231 13.51 5.98 -6.84
CA PRO A 231 14.68 5.60 -6.06
C PRO A 231 15.91 6.38 -6.49
N LEU A 232 16.81 6.61 -5.55
CA LEU A 232 18.03 7.39 -5.75
C LEU A 232 19.23 6.46 -5.82
N VAL A 233 20.06 6.61 -6.85
CA VAL A 233 21.40 6.02 -6.90
C VAL A 233 22.41 7.13 -6.61
N LEU A 234 23.13 6.96 -5.54
CA LEU A 234 24.16 7.89 -5.06
C LEU A 234 25.53 7.29 -5.39
N HIS A 235 26.18 7.82 -6.43
CA HIS A 235 27.48 7.32 -6.89
C HIS A 235 28.64 7.90 -6.06
N LYS A 236 29.54 7.02 -5.58
CA LYS A 236 30.62 7.45 -4.66
C LYS A 236 31.78 8.14 -5.35
N ASN A 237 32.16 7.75 -6.56
CA ASN A 237 33.42 8.21 -7.15
C ASN A 237 33.34 8.42 -8.67
N THR A 238 32.98 9.59 -9.11
CA THR A 238 33.12 9.93 -10.55
C THR A 238 34.18 11.02 -10.83
N GLY A 239 35.01 11.42 -9.84
CA GLY A 239 35.99 12.49 -10.04
C GLY A 239 35.39 13.87 -10.38
N GLN A 240 34.09 13.92 -10.56
CA GLN A 240 33.26 15.10 -10.76
C GLN A 240 32.18 15.10 -9.67
N LYS A 241 31.60 16.26 -9.38
CA LYS A 241 30.54 16.45 -8.37
C LYS A 241 29.66 15.21 -8.18
N GLU A 242 29.42 14.82 -6.93
CA GLU A 242 28.49 13.76 -6.54
C GLU A 242 27.30 13.67 -7.47
N SER A 243 27.24 12.60 -8.27
CA SER A 243 26.13 12.39 -9.20
C SER A 243 25.06 11.59 -8.49
N VAL A 244 23.84 12.12 -8.50
CA VAL A 244 22.66 11.40 -8.05
C VAL A 244 21.82 11.09 -9.28
N GLU A 245 21.59 9.82 -9.51
CA GLU A 245 20.70 9.35 -10.54
C GLU A 245 19.34 9.00 -9.93
N MET A 246 18.25 9.44 -10.58
CA MET A 246 16.87 9.15 -10.17
C MET A 246 16.28 8.08 -11.08
N LEU A 247 15.81 6.99 -10.51
CA LEU A 247 15.16 5.90 -11.26
C LEU A 247 13.69 6.26 -11.53
N ARG A 248 13.48 7.18 -12.47
CA ARG A 248 12.20 7.79 -12.79
C ARG A 248 11.16 6.78 -13.26
N PRO A 249 9.84 7.06 -13.11
CA PRO A 249 8.76 6.23 -13.61
C PRO A 249 8.94 5.83 -15.07
N THR A 250 8.60 4.58 -15.36
CA THR A 250 8.61 3.95 -16.69
C THR A 250 7.21 3.56 -17.14
N GLY A 251 6.20 3.80 -16.31
CA GLY A 251 4.78 3.58 -16.56
C GLY A 251 3.92 4.31 -15.53
N ALA A 252 2.60 4.28 -15.75
CA ALA A 252 1.62 4.84 -14.83
C ALA A 252 1.48 3.97 -13.57
N ALA A 253 1.01 4.54 -12.46
CA ALA A 253 0.70 3.78 -11.25
C ALA A 253 -0.29 2.63 -11.55
N ILE A 254 -0.13 1.51 -10.84
CA ILE A 254 -0.98 0.33 -10.97
C ILE A 254 -2.43 0.68 -10.65
N GLY A 255 -3.35 0.41 -11.56
CA GLY A 255 -4.78 0.67 -11.38
C GLY A 255 -5.23 2.11 -11.66
N LEU A 256 -4.32 3.04 -11.92
CA LEU A 256 -4.65 4.44 -12.20
C LEU A 256 -5.36 4.61 -13.55
N VAL A 257 -4.98 3.84 -14.56
CA VAL A 257 -5.57 3.82 -15.90
C VAL A 257 -5.88 2.39 -16.31
N GLU A 258 -6.89 2.18 -17.15
CA GLU A 258 -7.32 0.83 -17.54
C GLU A 258 -6.27 0.12 -18.40
N GLU A 259 -5.71 0.82 -19.36
CA GLU A 259 -4.60 0.32 -20.19
C GLU A 259 -3.32 1.06 -19.82
N ALA A 260 -2.35 0.35 -19.27
CA ALA A 260 -1.03 0.87 -18.94
C ALA A 260 0.05 0.01 -19.58
N ASP A 261 1.07 0.65 -20.12
CA ASP A 261 2.29 0.00 -20.56
C ASP A 261 3.43 0.30 -19.58
N PHE A 262 4.32 -0.66 -19.43
CA PHE A 262 5.45 -0.57 -18.51
C PHE A 262 6.72 -0.94 -19.24
N GLU A 263 7.65 0.00 -19.24
CA GLU A 263 9.00 -0.22 -19.77
C GLU A 263 9.94 -0.66 -18.65
N GLU A 264 11.06 -1.22 -19.02
CA GLU A 264 12.18 -1.45 -18.09
C GLU A 264 13.41 -0.66 -18.53
N LYS A 265 14.23 -0.28 -17.57
CA LYS A 265 15.52 0.36 -17.76
C LYS A 265 16.56 -0.39 -16.97
N ALA A 266 17.81 -0.32 -17.42
CA ALA A 266 18.94 -0.93 -16.75
C ALA A 266 20.00 0.14 -16.43
N ILE A 267 20.61 -0.01 -15.26
CA ILE A 267 21.74 0.76 -14.80
C ILE A 267 22.85 -0.19 -14.35
N GLU A 268 24.08 0.23 -14.40
CA GLU A 268 25.20 -0.48 -13.80
C GLU A 268 25.48 0.09 -12.40
N LEU A 269 25.50 -0.77 -11.38
CA LEU A 269 25.86 -0.40 -10.02
C LEU A 269 27.34 -0.68 -9.81
N HIS A 270 28.05 0.30 -9.27
CA HIS A 270 29.47 0.22 -8.97
C HIS A 270 29.72 -0.03 -7.49
N GLU A 271 30.93 -0.46 -7.14
CA GLU A 271 31.30 -0.62 -5.74
C GLU A 271 31.09 0.69 -4.95
N GLU A 272 30.47 0.56 -3.79
CA GLU A 272 30.19 1.66 -2.88
C GLU A 272 29.09 2.65 -3.37
N ASP A 273 28.39 2.35 -4.50
CA ASP A 273 27.15 3.06 -4.83
C ASP A 273 26.07 2.71 -3.81
N LEU A 274 25.25 3.69 -3.46
CA LEU A 274 24.11 3.50 -2.56
C LEU A 274 22.80 3.66 -3.33
N LEU A 275 22.00 2.62 -3.39
CA LEU A 275 20.64 2.65 -3.92
C LEU A 275 19.65 2.80 -2.75
N VAL A 276 18.89 3.90 -2.74
CA VAL A 276 17.89 4.21 -1.71
C VAL A 276 16.50 4.15 -2.32
N LEU A 277 15.65 3.26 -1.76
CA LEU A 277 14.24 3.16 -2.05
C LEU A 277 13.46 3.67 -0.83
N TYR A 278 12.41 4.44 -1.07
CA TYR A 278 11.61 5.04 0.01
C TYR A 278 10.17 5.33 -0.46
N THR A 279 9.25 5.38 0.48
CA THR A 279 7.86 5.83 0.25
C THR A 279 7.71 7.29 0.65
N ASP A 280 6.55 7.87 0.35
CA ASP A 280 6.23 9.27 0.67
C ASP A 280 6.24 9.57 2.17
N GLY A 281 6.06 8.55 3.03
CA GLY A 281 6.22 8.70 4.48
C GLY A 281 7.59 9.28 4.92
N VAL A 282 8.63 9.20 4.07
CA VAL A 282 9.91 9.88 4.30
C VAL A 282 9.83 11.35 3.90
N THR A 283 9.27 11.65 2.74
CA THR A 283 9.28 12.99 2.14
C THR A 283 8.17 13.89 2.67
N GLU A 284 7.04 13.30 3.05
CA GLU A 284 5.89 13.99 3.63
C GLU A 284 5.93 14.09 5.16
N ALA A 285 7.03 13.65 5.79
CA ALA A 285 7.24 13.85 7.23
C ALA A 285 7.25 15.35 7.55
N MET A 286 6.29 15.80 8.36
CA MET A 286 6.07 17.22 8.67
C MET A 286 6.64 17.59 10.02
N ASN A 287 7.25 18.79 10.11
CA ASN A 287 7.64 19.41 11.37
C ASN A 287 6.47 20.21 11.98
N HIS A 288 6.70 20.79 13.16
CA HIS A 288 5.70 21.62 13.88
C HIS A 288 5.28 22.89 13.13
N ASN A 289 6.01 23.30 12.08
CA ASN A 289 5.69 24.45 11.24
C ASN A 289 4.95 24.04 9.94
N GLU A 290 4.52 22.79 9.83
CA GLU A 290 3.91 22.22 8.60
C GLU A 290 4.87 22.24 7.39
N GLU A 291 6.19 22.20 7.62
CA GLU A 291 7.18 22.05 6.57
C GLU A 291 7.47 20.56 6.37
N GLU A 292 7.49 20.12 5.12
CA GLU A 292 7.86 18.75 4.74
C GLU A 292 9.37 18.54 4.83
N TYR A 293 9.80 17.30 5.11
CA TYR A 293 11.21 16.94 5.18
C TYR A 293 11.96 17.21 3.86
N ASP A 294 11.21 17.32 2.73
CA ASP A 294 11.69 17.50 1.34
C ASP A 294 12.54 16.30 0.84
N ASP A 295 12.46 16.01 -0.42
CA ASP A 295 12.85 14.70 -0.95
C ASP A 295 14.37 14.48 -1.12
N ILE A 296 15.04 15.36 -1.82
CA ILE A 296 16.37 15.04 -2.36
C ILE A 296 17.50 15.73 -1.60
N ARG A 297 17.29 16.92 -1.07
CA ARG A 297 18.37 17.71 -0.46
C ARG A 297 18.85 17.17 0.88
N PRO A 298 17.96 16.78 1.82
CA PRO A 298 18.38 16.13 3.04
C PRO A 298 19.10 14.82 2.79
N LEU A 299 18.55 13.93 1.95
CA LEU A 299 19.18 12.65 1.61
C LEU A 299 20.56 12.82 0.97
N LYS A 300 20.74 13.78 0.05
CA LYS A 300 22.04 14.10 -0.54
C LYS A 300 23.03 14.63 0.50
N LYS A 301 22.62 15.56 1.35
CA LYS A 301 23.48 16.12 2.41
C LYS A 301 23.85 15.05 3.42
N PHE A 302 22.87 14.21 3.75
CA PHE A 302 23.04 13.12 4.68
C PHE A 302 24.06 12.10 4.14
N TYR A 303 23.90 11.64 2.90
CA TYR A 303 24.85 10.76 2.24
C TYR A 303 26.27 11.37 2.15
N ALA A 304 26.36 12.62 1.73
CA ALA A 304 27.66 13.32 1.64
C ALA A 304 28.41 13.36 2.98
N LYS A 305 27.67 13.44 4.09
CA LYS A 305 28.22 13.45 5.45
C LYS A 305 28.60 12.06 5.96
N HIS A 306 27.94 11.01 5.46
CA HIS A 306 27.96 9.66 6.02
C HIS A 306 28.38 8.56 5.03
N LYS A 307 29.28 8.87 4.09
CA LYS A 307 29.73 7.99 2.96
C LYS A 307 30.36 6.65 3.34
N SER A 308 30.74 6.45 4.59
CA SER A 308 31.45 5.25 5.06
C SER A 308 30.61 4.38 5.97
N LEU A 309 29.31 4.66 6.09
CA LEU A 309 28.41 3.90 6.92
C LEU A 309 27.97 2.62 6.21
N SER A 310 27.70 1.58 6.98
CA SER A 310 26.94 0.43 6.54
C SER A 310 25.50 0.82 6.17
N SER A 311 24.82 -0.02 5.39
CA SER A 311 23.42 0.24 5.01
C SER A 311 22.51 0.37 6.23
N GLN A 312 22.75 -0.43 7.28
CA GLN A 312 21.97 -0.36 8.51
C GLN A 312 22.22 0.94 9.27
N GLU A 313 23.50 1.34 9.46
CA GLU A 313 23.84 2.61 10.10
C GLU A 313 23.28 3.81 9.35
N PHE A 314 23.23 3.73 8.01
CA PHE A 314 22.62 4.77 7.18
C PHE A 314 21.13 4.93 7.45
N ILE A 315 20.37 3.83 7.51
CA ILE A 315 18.93 3.86 7.81
C ILE A 315 18.69 4.36 9.25
N ASP A 316 19.43 3.86 10.23
CA ASP A 316 19.23 4.22 11.62
C ASP A 316 19.42 5.74 11.82
N LEU A 317 20.48 6.30 11.27
CA LEU A 317 20.73 7.73 11.34
C LEU A 317 19.75 8.57 10.51
N LEU A 318 19.26 8.07 9.37
CA LEU A 318 18.25 8.76 8.59
C LEU A 318 16.92 8.85 9.36
N ILE A 319 16.55 7.76 10.05
CA ILE A 319 15.34 7.73 10.88
C ILE A 319 15.48 8.72 12.05
N ASP A 320 16.65 8.75 12.70
CA ASP A 320 16.92 9.69 13.79
C ASP A 320 16.82 11.16 13.30
N ASP A 321 17.36 11.47 12.10
CA ASP A 321 17.29 12.80 11.48
C ASP A 321 15.84 13.21 11.16
N ILE A 322 15.04 12.27 10.65
CA ILE A 322 13.60 12.51 10.40
C ILE A 322 12.85 12.72 11.72
N GLN A 323 13.14 11.92 12.75
CA GLN A 323 12.49 12.06 14.06
C GLN A 323 12.87 13.38 14.74
N GLU A 324 14.12 13.82 14.63
CA GLU A 324 14.57 15.14 15.12
C GLU A 324 13.87 16.28 14.36
N PHE A 325 13.63 16.11 13.07
CA PHE A 325 12.91 17.09 12.25
C PHE A 325 11.43 17.20 12.61
N THR A 326 10.78 16.07 12.84
CA THR A 326 9.33 16.03 13.17
C THR A 326 9.03 16.41 14.63
N GLY A 327 9.95 16.23 15.58
CA GLY A 327 9.86 16.65 17.00
C GLY A 327 9.39 15.57 17.92
#